data_e5ce0df613bca47f45e447b8590b1d6b
#
_entry.id   e5ce0df613bca47f45e447b8590b1d6b
#
_cell.length_a   1.000
_cell.length_b   1.000
_cell.length_c   1.000
_cell.angle_alpha   90.00
_cell.angle_beta   90.00
_cell.angle_gamma   90.00
#
_symmetry.space_group_name_H-M   'P 1'
#
loop_
_entity.id
_entity.type
_entity.pdbx_description
1 polymer ?
#
loop_
_entity_poly.entity_id
_entity_poly.type
_entity_poly.pdbx_seq_one_letter_code
_entity_poly.pdbx_strand_id
1 'polypeptide(L)'
;MCVTMQPIVKNKKKSHSDKGNYRPIAIATASSKLLELLILNRMYPYLETADNQFGFKPQLGTEMAVFTLKEIIHYYRSRESPVYLCFLDARKAFDRVNHWTLFKKLIDRGVPNSVIKMLVFWYRTQEVIVGWGGSVSSSFKTTNGIKQGGLLSPTLFNAYVDCINDSLTASQAGCRMGENSVNTISYADDMVLLAPHANALQELVNICEREAQKLDILYNTDKSVCMLVKPNRSSIEYRKEITLNNVPLEFVEVFPYLGHQVTQDAKDNTDIIRQRQRLNATGNELIRKFSFCSSEVKDQLFKTYCYPIYCNSLWGNFTMQCVSQLRVTYNDIFRRLHRVPRWTRASLIFATHYMNDLKVVARKSAYSLKRRVSDSDNNVIMTVWRAGAEMKSPMLERWDRILLVQHEPVYNRNVI
;
A
#
# COMPACT_ATOMS: atom_id res chain seq x y z
N MET A 1 30.00 4.44 -14.00
CA MET A 1 29.30 3.33 -13.29
C MET A 1 28.28 2.71 -14.23
N CYS A 2 28.38 1.41 -14.48
CA CYS A 2 27.41 0.71 -15.33
C CYS A 2 26.35 0.02 -14.47
N VAL A 3 25.09 0.14 -14.84
CA VAL A 3 23.93 -0.46 -14.15
C VAL A 3 23.22 -1.38 -15.12
N THR A 4 22.95 -2.62 -14.69
CA THR A 4 22.16 -3.54 -15.49
C THR A 4 20.67 -3.35 -15.22
N MET A 5 19.89 -3.09 -16.27
CA MET A 5 18.43 -3.06 -16.23
C MET A 5 17.88 -4.43 -16.61
N GLN A 6 17.13 -5.04 -15.70
CA GLN A 6 16.43 -6.29 -15.96
C GLN A 6 14.93 -6.02 -16.18
N PRO A 7 14.41 -6.22 -17.39
CA PRO A 7 12.97 -6.06 -17.65
C PRO A 7 12.16 -7.17 -16.98
N ILE A 8 11.21 -6.80 -16.13
CA ILE A 8 10.30 -7.74 -15.46
C ILE A 8 8.89 -7.54 -16.00
N VAL A 9 8.22 -8.62 -16.43
CA VAL A 9 6.85 -8.60 -16.95
C VAL A 9 5.87 -8.14 -15.86
N LYS A 10 5.09 -7.09 -16.14
CA LYS A 10 4.04 -6.57 -15.23
C LYS A 10 2.82 -7.48 -15.21
N ASN A 11 2.36 -7.90 -16.37
CA ASN A 11 1.17 -8.73 -16.52
C ASN A 11 1.43 -9.86 -17.51
N LYS A 12 1.45 -11.10 -17.01
CA LYS A 12 1.68 -12.31 -17.78
C LYS A 12 0.59 -12.60 -18.82
N LYS A 13 -0.60 -11.98 -18.71
CA LYS A 13 -1.72 -12.14 -19.64
C LYS A 13 -1.64 -11.17 -20.83
N LYS A 14 -0.83 -10.11 -20.74
CA LYS A 14 -0.61 -9.16 -21.84
C LYS A 14 0.49 -9.65 -22.78
N SER A 15 0.49 -9.13 -24.01
CA SER A 15 1.52 -9.46 -25.01
C SER A 15 2.92 -9.19 -24.45
N HIS A 16 3.82 -10.14 -24.66
CA HIS A 16 5.26 -10.01 -24.36
C HIS A 16 5.97 -9.06 -25.36
N SER A 17 5.34 -8.73 -26.50
CA SER A 17 5.86 -7.76 -27.47
C SER A 17 5.57 -6.31 -27.07
N ASP A 18 4.67 -6.08 -26.10
CA ASP A 18 4.35 -4.76 -25.60
C ASP A 18 5.44 -4.27 -24.63
N LYS A 19 6.25 -3.31 -25.06
CA LYS A 19 7.28 -2.64 -24.23
C LYS A 19 6.70 -2.01 -22.96
N GLY A 20 5.45 -1.58 -22.98
CA GLY A 20 4.76 -1.01 -21.81
C GLY A 20 4.45 -2.04 -20.71
N ASN A 21 4.49 -3.33 -21.05
CA ASN A 21 4.24 -4.44 -20.13
C ASN A 21 5.46 -4.83 -19.26
N TYR A 22 6.54 -4.06 -19.31
CA TYR A 22 7.76 -4.34 -18.54
C TYR A 22 8.06 -3.25 -17.51
N ARG A 23 8.67 -3.65 -16.39
CA ARG A 23 9.31 -2.77 -15.41
C ARG A 23 10.82 -2.91 -15.54
N PRO A 24 11.56 -1.84 -15.83
CA PRO A 24 13.02 -1.88 -15.87
C PRO A 24 13.57 -1.83 -14.44
N ILE A 25 13.92 -2.98 -13.87
CA ILE A 25 14.51 -3.04 -12.52
C ILE A 25 16.00 -2.90 -12.61
N ALA A 26 16.56 -1.90 -11.94
CA ALA A 26 17.98 -1.64 -11.89
C ALA A 26 18.67 -2.57 -10.90
N ILE A 27 19.62 -3.36 -11.40
CA ILE A 27 20.53 -4.19 -10.59
C ILE A 27 21.87 -3.45 -10.50
N ALA A 28 22.11 -2.85 -9.33
CA ALA A 28 23.33 -2.14 -9.03
C ALA A 28 24.30 -3.02 -8.22
N THR A 29 25.60 -2.73 -8.31
CA THR A 29 26.64 -3.39 -7.51
C THR A 29 26.47 -3.10 -6.01
N ALA A 30 27.02 -3.95 -5.14
CA ALA A 30 27.00 -3.74 -3.70
C ALA A 30 27.67 -2.41 -3.29
N SER A 31 28.79 -2.05 -3.92
CA SER A 31 29.48 -0.78 -3.69
C SER A 31 28.63 0.43 -4.08
N SER A 32 27.86 0.33 -5.19
CA SER A 32 26.90 1.38 -5.57
C SER A 32 25.81 1.56 -4.52
N LYS A 33 25.24 0.46 -4.01
CA LYS A 33 24.21 0.50 -2.95
C LYS A 33 24.75 1.06 -1.64
N LEU A 34 26.01 0.72 -1.27
CA LEU A 34 26.66 1.29 -0.09
C LEU A 34 26.82 2.81 -0.24
N LEU A 35 27.26 3.28 -1.40
CA LEU A 35 27.38 4.71 -1.68
C LEU A 35 26.00 5.40 -1.64
N GLU A 36 24.95 4.80 -2.22
CA GLU A 36 23.59 5.32 -2.12
C GLU A 36 23.14 5.45 -0.66
N LEU A 37 23.44 4.49 0.19
CA LEU A 37 23.13 4.52 1.61
C LEU A 37 23.84 5.66 2.34
N LEU A 38 25.14 5.85 2.07
CA LEU A 38 25.93 6.94 2.66
C LEU A 38 25.39 8.32 2.23
N ILE A 39 25.03 8.46 0.97
CA ILE A 39 24.39 9.69 0.45
C ILE A 39 23.04 9.91 1.13
N LEU A 40 22.20 8.88 1.20
CA LEU A 40 20.88 8.95 1.82
C LEU A 40 20.98 9.41 3.28
N ASN A 41 21.90 8.83 4.06
CA ASN A 41 22.09 9.21 5.46
C ASN A 41 22.46 10.70 5.62
N ARG A 42 23.26 11.25 4.70
CA ARG A 42 23.63 12.66 4.70
C ARG A 42 22.51 13.58 4.25
N MET A 43 21.64 13.11 3.37
CA MET A 43 20.52 13.88 2.84
C MET A 43 19.26 13.79 3.72
N TYR A 44 19.15 12.75 4.56
CA TYR A 44 17.94 12.43 5.30
C TYR A 44 17.31 13.62 6.03
N PRO A 45 18.06 14.51 6.73
CA PRO A 45 17.49 15.68 7.41
C PRO A 45 16.81 16.71 6.48
N TYR A 46 17.13 16.65 5.17
CA TYR A 46 16.62 17.58 4.16
C TYR A 46 15.49 16.98 3.31
N LEU A 47 15.19 15.68 3.50
CA LEU A 47 14.25 14.93 2.68
C LEU A 47 12.92 14.64 3.39
N GLU A 48 12.62 15.41 4.43
CA GLU A 48 11.31 15.36 5.07
C GLU A 48 10.22 15.77 4.07
N THR A 49 9.11 15.06 4.09
CA THR A 49 7.97 15.27 3.18
C THR A 49 6.68 15.32 3.97
N ALA A 50 5.62 15.85 3.35
CA ALA A 50 4.31 16.03 3.97
C ALA A 50 3.77 14.75 4.65
N ASP A 51 3.00 14.89 5.72
CA ASP A 51 2.47 13.79 6.52
C ASP A 51 1.49 12.88 5.77
N ASN A 52 0.87 13.40 4.72
CA ASN A 52 0.01 12.63 3.81
C ASN A 52 0.77 11.79 2.76
N GLN A 53 2.12 11.87 2.70
CA GLN A 53 2.96 10.92 1.98
C GLN A 53 3.37 9.76 2.90
N PHE A 54 2.87 8.56 2.62
CA PHE A 54 3.13 7.33 3.40
C PHE A 54 4.22 6.45 2.78
N GLY A 55 4.44 6.58 1.47
CA GLY A 55 5.38 5.72 0.75
C GLY A 55 6.83 5.95 1.14
N PHE A 56 7.56 4.86 1.35
CA PHE A 56 9.01 4.86 1.60
C PHE A 56 9.50 5.71 2.79
N LYS A 57 8.61 6.01 3.71
CA LYS A 57 8.98 6.63 4.99
C LYS A 57 9.24 5.56 6.05
N PRO A 58 10.22 5.75 6.95
CA PRO A 58 10.44 4.86 8.09
C PRO A 58 9.17 4.71 8.90
N GLN A 59 8.95 3.49 9.42
CA GLN A 59 7.80 3.12 10.26
C GLN A 59 6.43 3.23 9.59
N LEU A 60 6.28 3.86 8.42
CA LEU A 60 5.04 3.91 7.65
C LEU A 60 4.99 2.78 6.62
N GLY A 61 3.81 2.22 6.43
CA GLY A 61 3.58 1.13 5.46
C GLY A 61 2.21 1.23 4.81
N THR A 62 1.99 0.39 3.82
CA THR A 62 0.72 0.35 3.08
C THR A 62 -0.49 0.12 3.98
N GLU A 63 -0.36 -0.68 5.06
CA GLU A 63 -1.44 -0.89 6.02
C GLU A 63 -1.85 0.40 6.74
N MET A 64 -0.90 1.30 7.04
CA MET A 64 -1.19 2.56 7.72
C MET A 64 -1.89 3.56 6.78
N ALA A 65 -1.51 3.59 5.51
CA ALA A 65 -2.21 4.38 4.49
C ALA A 65 -3.66 3.89 4.29
N VAL A 66 -3.87 2.56 4.20
CA VAL A 66 -5.21 1.98 4.08
C VAL A 66 -6.01 2.17 5.38
N PHE A 67 -5.38 2.07 6.57
CA PHE A 67 -5.99 2.41 7.84
C PHE A 67 -6.55 3.83 7.82
N THR A 68 -5.70 4.80 7.45
CA THR A 68 -6.06 6.21 7.36
C THR A 68 -7.24 6.43 6.41
N LEU A 69 -7.20 5.84 5.21
CA LEU A 69 -8.29 5.91 4.24
C LEU A 69 -9.61 5.39 4.81
N LYS A 70 -9.59 4.21 5.44
CA LYS A 70 -10.80 3.58 5.99
C LYS A 70 -11.39 4.38 7.16
N GLU A 71 -10.57 4.93 8.02
CA GLU A 71 -11.04 5.74 9.15
C GLU A 71 -11.60 7.09 8.67
N ILE A 72 -11.02 7.74 7.64
CA ILE A 72 -11.61 8.94 7.03
C ILE A 72 -12.98 8.62 6.43
N ILE A 73 -13.10 7.53 5.68
CA ILE A 73 -14.38 7.08 5.13
C ILE A 73 -15.39 6.85 6.26
N HIS A 74 -14.98 6.17 7.32
CA HIS A 74 -15.84 5.93 8.47
C HIS A 74 -16.29 7.24 9.16
N TYR A 75 -15.36 8.17 9.36
CA TYR A 75 -15.61 9.48 9.97
C TYR A 75 -16.71 10.26 9.24
N TYR A 76 -16.65 10.34 7.91
CA TYR A 76 -17.65 11.05 7.12
C TYR A 76 -18.98 10.31 7.07
N ARG A 77 -18.96 8.98 6.86
CA ARG A 77 -20.18 8.17 6.81
C ARG A 77 -20.99 8.20 8.12
N SER A 78 -20.31 8.21 9.25
CA SER A 78 -20.98 8.28 10.56
C SER A 78 -21.63 9.64 10.83
N ARG A 79 -21.25 10.67 10.04
CA ARG A 79 -21.84 12.01 10.03
C ARG A 79 -22.83 12.21 8.89
N GLU A 80 -23.31 11.12 8.30
CA GLU A 80 -24.25 11.13 7.16
C GLU A 80 -23.74 11.94 5.95
N SER A 81 -22.41 12.06 5.80
CA SER A 81 -21.76 12.72 4.68
C SER A 81 -21.18 11.71 3.70
N PRO A 82 -21.32 11.89 2.39
CA PRO A 82 -20.66 11.07 1.39
C PRO A 82 -19.15 11.35 1.36
N VAL A 83 -18.38 10.40 0.81
CA VAL A 83 -16.98 10.61 0.48
C VAL A 83 -16.76 10.25 -1.00
N TYR A 84 -16.28 11.21 -1.74
CA TYR A 84 -15.79 11.02 -3.11
C TYR A 84 -14.31 10.73 -3.04
N LEU A 85 -13.90 9.65 -3.68
CA LEU A 85 -12.53 9.21 -3.82
C LEU A 85 -12.12 9.30 -5.28
N CYS A 86 -10.89 9.75 -5.56
CA CYS A 86 -10.28 9.64 -6.86
C CYS A 86 -8.90 8.96 -6.70
N PHE A 87 -8.76 7.79 -7.30
CA PHE A 87 -7.49 7.04 -7.34
C PHE A 87 -6.75 7.44 -8.62
N LEU A 88 -5.60 8.10 -8.47
CA LEU A 88 -4.77 8.57 -9.56
C LEU A 88 -3.61 7.61 -9.83
N ASP A 89 -3.46 7.17 -11.09
CA ASP A 89 -2.34 6.32 -11.57
C ASP A 89 -1.39 7.19 -12.40
N ALA A 90 -0.15 7.34 -11.96
CA ALA A 90 0.85 8.09 -12.71
C ALA A 90 1.55 7.21 -13.76
N ARG A 91 1.66 7.72 -15.01
CA ARG A 91 2.31 6.99 -16.11
C ARG A 91 3.83 7.03 -15.96
N LYS A 92 4.45 5.89 -15.61
CA LYS A 92 5.93 5.76 -15.55
C LYS A 92 6.58 6.87 -14.72
N ALA A 93 6.03 7.18 -13.55
CA ALA A 93 6.42 8.34 -12.75
C ALA A 93 7.92 8.38 -12.45
N PHE A 94 8.52 7.24 -12.06
CA PHE A 94 9.97 7.13 -11.80
C PHE A 94 10.82 7.39 -13.06
N ASP A 95 10.34 6.99 -14.23
CA ASP A 95 11.09 7.14 -15.50
C ASP A 95 11.02 8.58 -16.04
N ARG A 96 10.08 9.41 -15.55
CA ARG A 96 9.85 10.78 -16.02
C ARG A 96 10.51 11.85 -15.15
N VAL A 97 11.11 11.51 -14.02
CA VAL A 97 11.77 12.47 -13.14
C VAL A 97 12.84 13.24 -13.91
N ASN A 98 12.66 14.55 -14.04
CA ASN A 98 13.67 15.43 -14.65
C ASN A 98 14.81 15.67 -13.66
N HIS A 99 16.04 15.32 -14.04
CA HIS A 99 17.20 15.41 -13.15
C HIS A 99 17.48 16.84 -12.69
N TRP A 100 17.37 17.84 -13.59
CA TRP A 100 17.64 19.24 -13.23
C TRP A 100 16.59 19.80 -12.29
N THR A 101 15.32 19.51 -12.52
CA THR A 101 14.22 19.86 -11.61
C THR A 101 14.42 19.21 -10.25
N LEU A 102 14.84 17.93 -10.22
CA LEU A 102 15.18 17.23 -8.99
C LEU A 102 16.32 17.91 -8.23
N PHE A 103 17.43 18.21 -8.91
CA PHE A 103 18.58 18.86 -8.26
C PHE A 103 18.23 20.25 -7.74
N LYS A 104 17.43 21.03 -8.49
CA LYS A 104 16.93 22.33 -8.02
C LYS A 104 16.11 22.16 -6.73
N LYS A 105 15.15 21.25 -6.70
CA LYS A 105 14.35 20.98 -5.48
C LYS A 105 15.20 20.54 -4.29
N LEU A 106 16.27 19.77 -4.51
CA LEU A 106 17.20 19.37 -3.45
C LEU A 106 18.03 20.56 -2.93
N ILE A 107 18.42 21.50 -3.81
CA ILE A 107 19.09 22.74 -3.44
C ILE A 107 18.13 23.62 -2.60
N ASP A 108 16.89 23.79 -3.08
CA ASP A 108 15.87 24.57 -2.39
C ASP A 108 15.54 24.02 -0.98
N ARG A 109 15.73 22.70 -0.78
CA ARG A 109 15.61 22.01 0.52
C ARG A 109 16.88 22.14 1.41
N GLY A 110 17.94 22.81 0.93
CA GLY A 110 19.17 23.03 1.68
C GLY A 110 20.15 21.86 1.67
N VAL A 111 20.00 20.89 0.76
CA VAL A 111 20.96 19.78 0.64
C VAL A 111 22.36 20.35 0.31
N PRO A 112 23.43 19.92 1.04
CA PRO A 112 24.77 20.46 0.85
C PRO A 112 25.26 20.38 -0.59
N ASN A 113 25.86 21.46 -1.10
CA ASN A 113 26.36 21.55 -2.48
C ASN A 113 27.35 20.43 -2.86
N SER A 114 28.13 19.92 -1.91
CA SER A 114 29.03 18.78 -2.13
C SER A 114 28.26 17.51 -2.52
N VAL A 115 27.12 17.26 -1.88
CA VAL A 115 26.25 16.13 -2.18
C VAL A 115 25.53 16.32 -3.51
N ILE A 116 25.06 17.54 -3.79
CA ILE A 116 24.44 17.86 -5.10
C ILE A 116 25.44 17.64 -6.24
N LYS A 117 26.68 18.17 -6.12
CA LYS A 117 27.75 17.96 -7.14
C LYS A 117 28.01 16.46 -7.38
N MET A 118 28.05 15.67 -6.31
CA MET A 118 28.23 14.22 -6.42
C MET A 118 27.06 13.54 -7.13
N LEU A 119 25.80 13.91 -6.82
CA LEU A 119 24.62 13.39 -7.50
C LEU A 119 24.61 13.77 -8.98
N VAL A 120 24.90 15.04 -9.31
CA VAL A 120 25.00 15.52 -10.71
C VAL A 120 26.05 14.73 -11.48
N PHE A 121 27.24 14.57 -10.90
CA PHE A 121 28.30 13.77 -11.51
C PHE A 121 27.86 12.33 -11.73
N TRP A 122 27.23 11.72 -10.72
CA TRP A 122 26.75 10.34 -10.81
C TRP A 122 25.70 10.15 -11.91
N TYR A 123 24.65 10.96 -11.93
CA TYR A 123 23.58 10.86 -12.94
C TYR A 123 24.08 11.15 -14.36
N ARG A 124 25.07 12.04 -14.54
CA ARG A 124 25.68 12.34 -15.85
C ARG A 124 26.65 11.28 -16.37
N THR A 125 27.33 10.58 -15.49
CA THR A 125 28.36 9.56 -15.85
C THR A 125 27.82 8.13 -15.81
N GLN A 126 26.60 7.94 -15.33
CA GLN A 126 25.99 6.63 -15.26
C GLN A 126 25.65 6.10 -16.65
N GLU A 127 26.10 4.88 -16.90
CA GLU A 127 25.74 4.08 -18.08
C GLU A 127 24.81 2.94 -17.69
N VAL A 128 23.92 2.61 -18.60
CA VAL A 128 22.91 1.56 -18.42
C VAL A 128 23.05 0.54 -19.54
N ILE A 129 22.96 -0.73 -19.21
CA ILE A 129 22.83 -1.86 -20.14
C ILE A 129 21.52 -2.61 -19.83
N VAL A 130 20.88 -3.16 -20.84
CA VAL A 130 19.70 -4.00 -20.67
C VAL A 130 20.07 -5.46 -20.81
N GLY A 131 19.78 -6.26 -19.77
CA GLY A 131 19.96 -7.72 -19.79
C GLY A 131 18.65 -8.41 -20.21
N TRP A 132 18.70 -9.28 -21.22
CA TRP A 132 17.53 -10.01 -21.70
C TRP A 132 17.90 -11.40 -22.25
N GLY A 133 17.35 -12.45 -21.66
CA GLY A 133 17.51 -13.82 -22.20
C GLY A 133 18.96 -14.30 -22.36
N GLY A 134 19.86 -13.89 -21.46
CA GLY A 134 21.29 -14.20 -21.52
C GLY A 134 22.12 -13.24 -22.39
N SER A 135 21.48 -12.31 -23.11
CA SER A 135 22.14 -11.26 -23.91
C SER A 135 22.14 -9.93 -23.19
N VAL A 136 23.07 -9.05 -23.53
CA VAL A 136 23.16 -7.68 -23.02
C VAL A 136 23.21 -6.69 -24.18
N SER A 137 22.59 -5.52 -24.00
CA SER A 137 22.66 -4.44 -24.97
C SER A 137 24.01 -3.72 -24.93
N SER A 138 24.29 -2.86 -25.94
CA SER A 138 25.28 -1.79 -25.79
C SER A 138 24.91 -0.86 -24.65
N SER A 139 25.90 -0.20 -24.04
CA SER A 139 25.68 0.80 -23.01
C SER A 139 25.06 2.08 -23.57
N PHE A 140 24.21 2.73 -22.80
CA PHE A 140 23.63 4.03 -23.13
C PHE A 140 23.45 4.87 -21.85
N LYS A 141 23.34 6.18 -22.02
CA LYS A 141 23.09 7.12 -20.93
C LYS A 141 21.60 7.44 -20.82
N THR A 142 21.11 7.55 -19.58
CA THR A 142 19.75 8.06 -19.32
C THR A 142 19.80 9.55 -19.07
N THR A 143 18.87 10.29 -19.67
CA THR A 143 18.76 11.75 -19.51
C THR A 143 17.70 12.14 -18.47
N ASN A 144 16.77 11.24 -18.19
CA ASN A 144 15.67 11.40 -17.24
C ASN A 144 15.47 10.10 -16.44
N GLY A 145 14.68 10.21 -15.39
CA GLY A 145 14.28 9.08 -14.56
C GLY A 145 15.25 8.77 -13.44
N ILE A 146 14.71 8.09 -12.45
CA ILE A 146 15.46 7.55 -11.31
C ILE A 146 15.35 6.02 -11.30
N LYS A 147 16.38 5.35 -10.79
CA LYS A 147 16.50 3.88 -10.86
C LYS A 147 15.39 3.17 -10.09
N GLN A 148 14.58 2.36 -10.75
CA GLN A 148 13.71 1.43 -10.05
C GLN A 148 14.54 0.30 -9.43
N GLY A 149 14.65 0.28 -8.08
CA GLY A 149 15.51 -0.66 -7.33
C GLY A 149 16.75 -0.03 -6.71
N GLY A 150 17.01 1.28 -6.90
CA GLY A 150 17.98 2.03 -6.13
C GLY A 150 17.50 2.32 -4.71
N LEU A 151 18.40 2.38 -3.73
CA LEU A 151 18.06 2.70 -2.33
C LEU A 151 17.65 4.18 -2.17
N LEU A 152 18.29 5.07 -2.92
CA LEU A 152 18.06 6.51 -2.87
C LEU A 152 16.79 6.94 -3.65
N SER A 153 16.45 6.20 -4.70
CA SER A 153 15.41 6.58 -5.66
C SER A 153 14.03 6.81 -5.06
N PRO A 154 13.50 5.99 -4.13
CA PRO A 154 12.19 6.23 -3.55
C PRO A 154 12.09 7.54 -2.79
N THR A 155 13.12 7.87 -2.01
CA THR A 155 13.16 9.10 -1.21
C THR A 155 13.32 10.33 -2.10
N LEU A 156 14.15 10.25 -3.16
CA LEU A 156 14.27 11.30 -4.18
C LEU A 156 12.95 11.54 -4.91
N PHE A 157 12.21 10.45 -5.22
CA PHE A 157 10.90 10.57 -5.84
C PHE A 157 9.92 11.30 -4.93
N ASN A 158 9.84 10.93 -3.66
CA ASN A 158 8.98 11.61 -2.69
C ASN A 158 9.32 13.12 -2.62
N ALA A 159 10.59 13.48 -2.49
CA ALA A 159 11.03 14.88 -2.46
C ALA A 159 10.71 15.62 -3.78
N TYR A 160 10.72 14.91 -4.92
CA TYR A 160 10.38 15.48 -6.23
C TYR A 160 8.90 15.85 -6.35
N VAL A 161 8.00 14.98 -5.85
CA VAL A 161 6.54 15.15 -5.98
C VAL A 161 5.87 15.87 -4.82
N ASP A 162 6.59 16.16 -3.73
CA ASP A 162 6.05 16.66 -2.47
C ASP A 162 5.25 17.95 -2.62
N CYS A 163 5.64 18.83 -3.54
CA CYS A 163 4.91 20.07 -3.83
C CYS A 163 3.45 19.84 -4.28
N ILE A 164 3.11 18.64 -4.78
CA ILE A 164 1.72 18.29 -5.07
C ILE A 164 0.95 18.17 -3.74
N ASN A 165 1.50 17.47 -2.76
CA ASN A 165 0.90 17.32 -1.43
C ASN A 165 0.78 18.68 -0.71
N ASP A 166 1.81 19.53 -0.81
CA ASP A 166 1.79 20.87 -0.24
C ASP A 166 0.64 21.72 -0.84
N SER A 167 0.50 21.71 -2.18
CA SER A 167 -0.54 22.43 -2.89
C SER A 167 -1.95 21.93 -2.55
N LEU A 168 -2.12 20.60 -2.40
CA LEU A 168 -3.38 19.98 -1.98
C LEU A 168 -3.74 20.37 -0.54
N THR A 169 -2.79 20.34 0.36
CA THR A 169 -3.00 20.73 1.77
C THR A 169 -3.34 22.21 1.90
N ALA A 170 -2.67 23.07 1.12
CA ALA A 170 -2.88 24.52 1.13
C ALA A 170 -4.23 24.93 0.53
N SER A 171 -4.82 24.14 -0.37
CA SER A 171 -6.07 24.48 -1.06
C SER A 171 -7.29 24.55 -0.16
N GLN A 172 -7.25 23.96 1.03
CA GLN A 172 -8.38 23.79 1.94
C GLN A 172 -9.58 23.02 1.35
N ALA A 173 -9.54 22.61 0.09
CA ALA A 173 -10.53 21.75 -0.55
C ALA A 173 -10.43 20.31 -0.03
N GLY A 174 -11.54 19.57 -0.14
CA GLY A 174 -11.57 18.15 0.19
C GLY A 174 -11.87 17.83 1.66
N CYS A 175 -11.53 16.62 2.08
CA CYS A 175 -11.81 16.13 3.43
C CYS A 175 -10.92 16.80 4.48
N ARG A 176 -11.52 17.15 5.62
CA ARG A 176 -10.84 17.70 6.80
C ARG A 176 -11.33 16.99 8.06
N MET A 177 -10.46 16.88 9.06
CA MET A 177 -10.81 16.39 10.39
C MET A 177 -10.28 17.39 11.43
N GLY A 178 -11.18 18.18 11.99
CA GLY A 178 -10.81 19.38 12.73
C GLY A 178 -10.10 20.38 11.80
N GLU A 179 -8.95 20.86 12.24
CA GLU A 179 -8.13 21.80 11.44
C GLU A 179 -7.21 21.09 10.43
N ASN A 180 -7.05 19.77 10.56
CA ASN A 180 -6.13 19.02 9.72
C ASN A 180 -6.77 18.66 8.36
N SER A 181 -6.04 18.92 7.28
CA SER A 181 -6.39 18.45 5.94
C SER A 181 -6.09 16.96 5.83
N VAL A 182 -7.09 16.19 5.40
CA VAL A 182 -7.01 14.75 5.12
C VAL A 182 -7.55 14.46 3.72
N ASN A 183 -7.30 15.39 2.80
CA ASN A 183 -7.82 15.41 1.43
C ASN A 183 -7.02 14.56 0.45
N THR A 184 -5.87 14.06 0.85
CA THR A 184 -5.04 13.18 0.04
C THR A 184 -4.28 12.16 0.91
N ILE A 185 -4.07 10.97 0.35
CA ILE A 185 -3.15 9.95 0.87
C ILE A 185 -2.30 9.51 -0.30
N SER A 186 -0.99 9.73 -0.19
CA SER A 186 -0.01 9.40 -1.21
C SER A 186 0.87 8.24 -0.76
N TYR A 187 1.13 7.29 -1.64
CA TYR A 187 2.10 6.24 -1.45
C TYR A 187 3.02 6.18 -2.67
N ALA A 188 4.04 7.00 -2.68
CA ALA A 188 4.88 7.32 -3.84
C ALA A 188 4.04 7.88 -5.00
N ASP A 189 3.90 7.11 -6.08
CA ASP A 189 3.12 7.45 -7.27
C ASP A 189 1.63 7.07 -7.17
N ASP A 190 1.26 6.17 -6.24
CA ASP A 190 -0.13 5.84 -5.96
C ASP A 190 -0.76 6.91 -5.06
N MET A 191 -1.75 7.63 -5.55
CA MET A 191 -2.41 8.71 -4.83
C MET A 191 -3.93 8.52 -4.79
N VAL A 192 -4.55 8.79 -3.65
CA VAL A 192 -6.01 8.89 -3.52
C VAL A 192 -6.38 10.28 -3.00
N LEU A 193 -7.28 10.94 -3.68
CA LEU A 193 -7.89 12.22 -3.29
C LEU A 193 -9.24 11.96 -2.62
N LEU A 194 -9.56 12.73 -1.59
CA LEU A 194 -10.76 12.56 -0.77
C LEU A 194 -11.51 13.89 -0.62
N ALA A 195 -12.80 13.89 -0.94
CA ALA A 195 -13.65 15.08 -0.78
C ALA A 195 -15.09 14.73 -0.38
N PRO A 196 -15.78 15.60 0.37
CA PRO A 196 -17.18 15.37 0.77
C PRO A 196 -18.17 15.63 -0.37
N HIS A 197 -17.77 16.31 -1.45
CA HIS A 197 -18.62 16.59 -2.62
C HIS A 197 -17.81 16.68 -3.92
N ALA A 198 -18.50 16.48 -5.07
CA ALA A 198 -17.89 16.37 -6.37
C ALA A 198 -17.07 17.60 -6.78
N ASN A 199 -17.56 18.82 -6.51
CA ASN A 199 -16.85 20.04 -6.88
C ASN A 199 -15.50 20.16 -6.16
N ALA A 200 -15.44 19.82 -4.86
CA ALA A 200 -14.18 19.81 -4.12
C ALA A 200 -13.22 18.73 -4.64
N LEU A 201 -13.75 17.54 -5.00
CA LEU A 201 -12.89 16.52 -5.64
C LEU A 201 -12.33 17.00 -6.98
N GLN A 202 -13.16 17.65 -7.81
CA GLN A 202 -12.68 18.22 -9.09
C GLN A 202 -11.60 19.29 -8.88
N GLU A 203 -11.74 20.13 -7.86
CA GLU A 203 -10.71 21.11 -7.50
C GLU A 203 -9.38 20.44 -7.15
N LEU A 204 -9.42 19.36 -6.32
CA LEU A 204 -8.21 18.58 -5.99
C LEU A 204 -7.59 17.95 -7.23
N VAL A 205 -8.38 17.40 -8.16
CA VAL A 205 -7.90 16.83 -9.42
C VAL A 205 -7.22 17.91 -10.27
N ASN A 206 -7.82 19.09 -10.40
CA ASN A 206 -7.25 20.21 -11.15
C ASN A 206 -5.91 20.70 -10.56
N ILE A 207 -5.77 20.68 -9.21
CA ILE A 207 -4.50 20.98 -8.54
C ILE A 207 -3.45 19.93 -8.93
N CYS A 208 -3.81 18.64 -8.87
CA CYS A 208 -2.90 17.55 -9.24
C CYS A 208 -2.44 17.69 -10.70
N GLU A 209 -3.34 17.99 -11.65
CA GLU A 209 -3.01 18.20 -13.06
C GLU A 209 -2.00 19.33 -13.23
N ARG A 210 -2.28 20.48 -12.64
CA ARG A 210 -1.43 21.67 -12.75
C ARG A 210 -0.04 21.44 -12.17
N GLU A 211 0.05 20.84 -10.98
CA GLU A 211 1.35 20.61 -10.33
C GLU A 211 2.13 19.46 -10.99
N ALA A 212 1.44 18.40 -11.46
CA ALA A 212 2.07 17.31 -12.20
C ALA A 212 2.64 17.78 -13.54
N GLN A 213 1.96 18.70 -14.25
CA GLN A 213 2.45 19.29 -15.48
C GLN A 213 3.79 20.02 -15.29
N LYS A 214 3.96 20.75 -14.18
CA LYS A 214 5.24 21.42 -13.84
C LYS A 214 6.38 20.44 -13.63
N LEU A 215 6.05 19.19 -13.25
CA LEU A 215 7.00 18.11 -12.96
C LEU A 215 7.18 17.14 -14.14
N ASP A 216 6.56 17.39 -15.29
CA ASP A 216 6.52 16.45 -16.42
C ASP A 216 5.94 15.07 -16.04
N ILE A 217 5.07 15.02 -15.03
CA ILE A 217 4.33 13.82 -14.63
C ILE A 217 2.98 13.81 -15.35
N LEU A 218 2.60 12.66 -15.88
CA LEU A 218 1.32 12.47 -16.56
C LEU A 218 0.48 11.43 -15.80
N TYR A 219 -0.73 11.80 -15.46
CA TYR A 219 -1.71 10.83 -14.96
C TYR A 219 -2.34 10.03 -16.10
N ASN A 220 -2.71 8.80 -15.79
CA ASN A 220 -3.32 7.87 -16.74
C ASN A 220 -4.84 7.90 -16.61
N THR A 221 -5.53 8.52 -17.55
CA THR A 221 -7.00 8.61 -17.57
C THR A 221 -7.70 7.25 -17.64
N ASP A 222 -7.08 6.26 -18.31
CA ASP A 222 -7.67 4.93 -18.48
C ASP A 222 -7.60 4.06 -17.21
N LYS A 223 -6.74 4.42 -16.25
CA LYS A 223 -6.54 3.67 -15.01
C LYS A 223 -6.93 4.46 -13.77
N SER A 224 -6.96 5.79 -13.87
CA SER A 224 -7.49 6.62 -12.80
C SER A 224 -8.99 6.48 -12.74
N VAL A 225 -9.53 6.25 -11.55
CA VAL A 225 -10.96 6.00 -11.35
C VAL A 225 -11.47 6.75 -10.14
N CYS A 226 -12.76 6.98 -10.12
CA CYS A 226 -13.47 7.55 -8.98
C CYS A 226 -14.31 6.51 -8.26
N MET A 227 -14.58 6.75 -6.98
CA MET A 227 -15.51 5.96 -6.19
C MET A 227 -16.34 6.91 -5.32
N LEU A 228 -17.62 6.65 -5.23
CA LEU A 228 -18.53 7.35 -4.30
C LEU A 228 -18.95 6.42 -3.18
N VAL A 229 -18.50 6.72 -1.97
CA VAL A 229 -18.94 6.02 -0.76
C VAL A 229 -20.08 6.82 -0.14
N LYS A 230 -21.30 6.30 -0.22
CA LYS A 230 -22.52 6.94 0.30
C LYS A 230 -22.70 6.69 1.80
N PRO A 231 -23.39 7.60 2.52
CA PRO A 231 -23.91 7.31 3.86
C PRO A 231 -24.87 6.12 3.84
N ASN A 232 -25.09 5.51 5.01
CA ASN A 232 -25.84 4.25 5.11
C ASN A 232 -27.32 4.33 4.67
N ARG A 233 -27.96 5.50 4.81
CA ARG A 233 -29.41 5.70 4.60
C ARG A 233 -29.73 6.83 3.63
N SER A 234 -28.82 7.19 2.74
CA SER A 234 -29.06 8.29 1.80
C SER A 234 -29.88 7.84 0.60
N SER A 235 -31.02 8.50 0.39
CA SER A 235 -31.80 8.45 -0.85
C SER A 235 -31.40 9.53 -1.85
N ILE A 236 -30.44 10.38 -1.51
CA ILE A 236 -30.03 11.53 -2.32
C ILE A 236 -29.26 11.04 -3.56
N GLU A 237 -29.59 11.60 -4.72
CA GLU A 237 -28.81 11.42 -5.93
C GLU A 237 -27.58 12.33 -5.88
N TYR A 238 -26.40 11.73 -6.02
CA TYR A 238 -25.14 12.45 -5.97
C TYR A 238 -24.53 12.60 -7.37
N ARG A 239 -24.00 13.80 -7.66
CA ARG A 239 -23.30 14.06 -8.92
C ARG A 239 -22.09 13.11 -9.05
N LYS A 240 -21.95 12.47 -10.22
CA LYS A 240 -20.89 11.53 -10.57
C LYS A 240 -20.18 11.98 -11.86
N GLU A 241 -19.63 13.18 -11.85
CA GLU A 241 -18.92 13.70 -13.02
C GLU A 241 -17.64 14.38 -12.54
N ILE A 242 -16.52 13.72 -12.79
CA ILE A 242 -15.15 14.19 -12.50
C ILE A 242 -14.34 13.99 -13.76
N THR A 243 -13.57 14.98 -14.14
CA THR A 243 -12.70 14.93 -15.32
C THR A 243 -11.24 15.02 -14.95
N LEU A 244 -10.39 14.33 -15.68
CA LEU A 244 -8.93 14.39 -15.62
C LEU A 244 -8.40 14.65 -17.04
N ASN A 245 -7.68 15.74 -17.27
CA ASN A 245 -7.24 16.20 -18.60
C ASN A 245 -8.43 16.29 -19.59
N ASN A 246 -9.56 16.82 -19.15
CA ASN A 246 -10.83 16.91 -19.90
C ASN A 246 -11.44 15.56 -20.30
N VAL A 247 -10.97 14.44 -19.75
CA VAL A 247 -11.55 13.12 -19.97
C VAL A 247 -12.34 12.72 -18.72
N PRO A 248 -13.61 12.33 -18.84
CA PRO A 248 -14.40 11.90 -17.71
C PRO A 248 -13.84 10.59 -17.11
N LEU A 249 -13.73 10.55 -15.78
CA LEU A 249 -13.28 9.38 -15.04
C LEU A 249 -14.43 8.44 -14.74
N GLU A 250 -14.16 7.13 -14.83
CA GLU A 250 -15.11 6.07 -14.49
C GLU A 250 -15.34 6.03 -12.97
N PHE A 251 -16.61 5.83 -12.55
CA PHE A 251 -16.97 5.54 -11.17
C PHE A 251 -17.13 4.04 -10.95
N VAL A 252 -16.26 3.49 -10.10
CA VAL A 252 -16.20 2.06 -9.81
C VAL A 252 -16.75 1.73 -8.41
N GLU A 253 -17.27 0.52 -8.24
CA GLU A 253 -17.78 0.03 -6.96
C GLU A 253 -16.72 -0.61 -6.08
N VAL A 254 -15.66 -1.13 -6.68
CA VAL A 254 -14.54 -1.82 -6.01
C VAL A 254 -13.23 -1.42 -6.68
N PHE A 255 -12.24 -1.06 -5.89
CA PHE A 255 -10.89 -0.71 -6.39
C PHE A 255 -9.79 -1.32 -5.51
N PRO A 256 -8.75 -1.93 -6.12
CA PRO A 256 -7.58 -2.45 -5.39
C PRO A 256 -6.61 -1.32 -5.06
N TYR A 257 -6.66 -0.78 -3.84
CA TYR A 257 -5.73 0.24 -3.36
C TYR A 257 -4.70 -0.36 -2.42
N LEU A 258 -3.41 -0.18 -2.74
CA LEU A 258 -2.26 -0.69 -1.96
C LEU A 258 -2.43 -2.15 -1.50
N GLY A 259 -2.97 -3.00 -2.38
CA GLY A 259 -3.17 -4.42 -2.09
C GLY A 259 -4.39 -4.77 -1.25
N HIS A 260 -5.22 -3.82 -0.83
CA HIS A 260 -6.53 -4.01 -0.18
C HIS A 260 -7.67 -3.68 -1.15
N GLN A 261 -8.83 -4.35 -1.03
CA GLN A 261 -10.02 -4.02 -1.81
C GLN A 261 -10.85 -2.97 -1.08
N VAL A 262 -10.86 -1.75 -1.62
CA VAL A 262 -11.77 -0.68 -1.17
C VAL A 262 -13.09 -0.83 -1.91
N THR A 263 -14.22 -0.70 -1.22
CA THR A 263 -15.56 -0.87 -1.78
C THR A 263 -16.45 0.33 -1.47
N GLN A 264 -17.39 0.66 -2.37
CA GLN A 264 -18.32 1.78 -2.19
C GLN A 264 -19.25 1.62 -0.96
N ASP A 265 -19.49 0.39 -0.50
CA ASP A 265 -20.28 0.09 0.71
C ASP A 265 -19.42 0.08 1.99
N ALA A 266 -18.10 0.30 1.87
CA ALA A 266 -17.10 0.26 2.94
C ALA A 266 -17.11 -1.06 3.75
N LYS A 267 -17.41 -2.19 3.08
CA LYS A 267 -17.34 -3.53 3.67
C LYS A 267 -16.07 -4.26 3.25
N ASP A 268 -15.60 -5.13 4.13
CA ASP A 268 -14.37 -5.91 3.92
C ASP A 268 -14.62 -7.28 3.27
N ASN A 269 -15.88 -7.65 3.01
CA ASN A 269 -16.23 -8.97 2.49
C ASN A 269 -15.49 -9.32 1.20
N THR A 270 -15.40 -8.39 0.26
CA THR A 270 -14.71 -8.58 -1.03
C THR A 270 -13.22 -8.84 -0.83
N ASP A 271 -12.56 -8.11 0.09
CA ASP A 271 -11.17 -8.33 0.40
C ASP A 271 -10.94 -9.69 1.10
N ILE A 272 -11.78 -10.05 2.07
CA ILE A 272 -11.72 -11.35 2.77
C ILE A 272 -11.87 -12.50 1.77
N ILE A 273 -12.82 -12.42 0.84
CA ILE A 273 -13.03 -13.42 -0.22
C ILE A 273 -11.78 -13.54 -1.10
N ARG A 274 -11.20 -12.43 -1.51
CA ARG A 274 -9.98 -12.39 -2.30
C ARG A 274 -8.80 -13.02 -1.55
N GLN A 275 -8.60 -12.68 -0.27
CA GLN A 275 -7.53 -13.26 0.55
C GLN A 275 -7.74 -14.77 0.73
N ARG A 276 -8.98 -15.23 0.89
CA ARG A 276 -9.31 -16.67 0.95
C ARG A 276 -8.93 -17.39 -0.36
N GLN A 277 -9.21 -16.79 -1.51
CA GLN A 277 -8.85 -17.36 -2.81
C GLN A 277 -7.32 -17.47 -2.96
N ARG A 278 -6.58 -16.42 -2.59
CA ARG A 278 -5.10 -16.44 -2.60
C ARG A 278 -4.54 -17.50 -1.66
N LEU A 279 -5.05 -17.57 -0.44
CA LEU A 279 -4.67 -18.57 0.55
C LEU A 279 -4.90 -19.99 0.01
N ASN A 280 -6.05 -20.24 -0.62
CA ASN A 280 -6.38 -21.53 -1.20
C ASN A 280 -5.43 -21.91 -2.37
N ALA A 281 -5.12 -20.96 -3.24
CA ALA A 281 -4.16 -21.16 -4.33
C ALA A 281 -2.76 -21.51 -3.80
N THR A 282 -2.26 -20.71 -2.83
CA THR A 282 -0.98 -20.95 -2.17
C THR A 282 -0.95 -22.30 -1.45
N GLY A 283 -2.00 -22.62 -0.68
CA GLY A 283 -2.10 -23.90 0.02
C GLY A 283 -2.09 -25.10 -0.92
N ASN A 284 -2.82 -25.03 -2.04
CA ASN A 284 -2.81 -26.09 -3.06
C ASN A 284 -1.42 -26.25 -3.71
N GLU A 285 -0.69 -25.16 -3.93
CA GLU A 285 0.67 -25.20 -4.44
C GLU A 285 1.63 -25.88 -3.44
N LEU A 286 1.55 -25.54 -2.15
CA LEU A 286 2.33 -26.19 -1.10
C LEU A 286 2.04 -27.68 -1.01
N ILE A 287 0.77 -28.09 -1.02
CA ILE A 287 0.36 -29.48 -0.97
C ILE A 287 0.90 -30.26 -2.17
N ARG A 288 0.81 -29.67 -3.37
CA ARG A 288 1.28 -30.33 -4.60
C ARG A 288 2.80 -30.50 -4.62
N LYS A 289 3.56 -29.48 -4.21
CA LYS A 289 5.02 -29.47 -4.32
C LYS A 289 5.76 -30.09 -3.14
N PHE A 290 5.18 -30.04 -1.92
CA PHE A 290 5.90 -30.35 -0.70
C PHE A 290 5.20 -31.39 0.21
N SER A 291 4.22 -32.13 -0.33
CA SER A 291 3.51 -33.16 0.46
C SER A 291 4.40 -34.32 0.95
N PHE A 292 5.57 -34.50 0.36
CA PHE A 292 6.55 -35.54 0.70
C PHE A 292 7.60 -35.08 1.72
N CYS A 293 7.67 -33.78 2.01
CA CYS A 293 8.63 -33.23 2.98
C CYS A 293 8.31 -33.66 4.42
N SER A 294 9.27 -33.50 5.32
CA SER A 294 9.07 -33.74 6.74
C SER A 294 8.03 -32.80 7.35
N SER A 295 7.53 -33.11 8.53
CA SER A 295 6.51 -32.33 9.22
C SER A 295 7.00 -30.91 9.55
N GLU A 296 8.25 -30.78 9.99
CA GLU A 296 8.90 -29.52 10.35
C GLU A 296 9.02 -28.58 9.14
N VAL A 297 9.39 -29.14 7.96
CA VAL A 297 9.46 -28.38 6.71
C VAL A 297 8.09 -27.88 6.30
N LYS A 298 7.04 -28.73 6.40
CA LYS A 298 5.65 -28.34 6.10
C LYS A 298 5.15 -27.25 7.03
N ASP A 299 5.46 -27.34 8.33
CA ASP A 299 5.13 -26.33 9.32
C ASP A 299 5.79 -24.99 8.98
N GLN A 300 7.08 -25.01 8.64
CA GLN A 300 7.80 -23.79 8.25
C GLN A 300 7.24 -23.18 6.93
N LEU A 301 6.92 -24.01 5.95
CA LEU A 301 6.30 -23.55 4.70
C LEU A 301 4.91 -22.95 4.94
N PHE A 302 4.08 -23.60 5.77
CA PHE A 302 2.77 -23.07 6.13
C PHE A 302 2.88 -21.75 6.87
N LYS A 303 3.81 -21.63 7.82
CA LYS A 303 4.10 -20.40 8.54
C LYS A 303 4.54 -19.28 7.59
N THR A 304 5.41 -19.59 6.64
CA THR A 304 5.96 -18.59 5.70
C THR A 304 4.91 -18.11 4.70
N TYR A 305 4.07 -18.99 4.19
CA TYR A 305 3.19 -18.68 3.05
C TYR A 305 1.70 -18.53 3.39
N CYS A 306 1.23 -19.13 4.50
CA CYS A 306 -0.19 -19.09 4.87
C CYS A 306 -0.51 -18.15 6.04
N TYR A 307 0.48 -17.81 6.92
CA TYR A 307 0.27 -16.81 7.96
C TYR A 307 0.11 -15.38 7.42
N PRO A 308 0.87 -14.94 6.39
CA PRO A 308 0.74 -13.58 5.88
C PRO A 308 -0.57 -13.39 5.10
N ILE A 309 -1.67 -13.21 5.82
CA ILE A 309 -2.95 -12.80 5.23
C ILE A 309 -2.94 -11.28 5.24
N TYR A 310 -2.66 -10.71 4.07
CA TYR A 310 -2.43 -9.27 3.91
C TYR A 310 -3.64 -8.44 4.35
N CYS A 311 -3.40 -7.37 5.08
CA CYS A 311 -4.41 -6.44 5.59
C CYS A 311 -5.50 -7.05 6.49
N ASN A 312 -5.31 -8.25 7.04
CA ASN A 312 -6.30 -8.85 7.95
C ASN A 312 -6.53 -8.02 9.24
N SER A 313 -5.56 -7.22 9.63
CA SER A 313 -5.63 -6.24 10.72
C SER A 313 -6.66 -5.13 10.46
N LEU A 314 -6.91 -4.78 9.19
CA LEU A 314 -7.75 -3.66 8.77
C LEU A 314 -9.24 -4.02 8.61
N TRP A 315 -9.61 -5.29 8.71
CA TRP A 315 -11.01 -5.70 8.59
C TRP A 315 -11.81 -5.27 9.82
N GLY A 316 -12.81 -4.43 9.62
CA GLY A 316 -13.71 -3.93 10.68
C GLY A 316 -15.19 -4.22 10.38
N ASN A 317 -15.59 -4.06 9.12
CA ASN A 317 -16.97 -4.20 8.68
C ASN A 317 -17.13 -5.38 7.72
N PHE A 318 -17.56 -6.54 8.25
CA PHE A 318 -17.69 -7.77 7.47
C PHE A 318 -18.74 -8.71 8.04
N THR A 319 -19.20 -9.67 7.22
CA THR A 319 -20.09 -10.72 7.66
C THR A 319 -19.33 -11.87 8.31
N MET A 320 -19.88 -12.43 9.39
CA MET A 320 -19.27 -13.59 10.08
C MET A 320 -19.10 -14.80 9.16
N GLN A 321 -19.95 -14.94 8.15
CA GLN A 321 -19.87 -15.99 7.15
C GLN A 321 -18.54 -15.93 6.37
N CYS A 322 -18.11 -14.75 5.91
CA CYS A 322 -16.84 -14.58 5.16
C CYS A 322 -15.62 -15.02 5.98
N VAL A 323 -15.55 -14.57 7.23
CA VAL A 323 -14.44 -14.94 8.13
C VAL A 323 -14.49 -16.42 8.51
N SER A 324 -15.69 -16.98 8.72
CA SER A 324 -15.85 -18.41 8.98
C SER A 324 -15.34 -19.26 7.81
N GLN A 325 -15.68 -18.89 6.58
CA GLN A 325 -15.19 -19.58 5.37
C GLN A 325 -13.67 -19.46 5.21
N LEU A 326 -13.08 -18.30 5.52
CA LEU A 326 -11.62 -18.13 5.54
C LEU A 326 -10.97 -19.06 6.56
N ARG A 327 -11.55 -19.16 7.78
CA ARG A 327 -11.05 -20.05 8.84
C ARG A 327 -11.14 -21.53 8.42
N VAL A 328 -12.23 -21.94 7.79
CA VAL A 328 -12.37 -23.31 7.26
C VAL A 328 -11.28 -23.58 6.23
N THR A 329 -11.08 -22.68 5.27
CA THR A 329 -10.04 -22.80 4.25
C THR A 329 -8.64 -22.92 4.87
N TYR A 330 -8.31 -22.07 5.85
CA TYR A 330 -7.03 -22.09 6.56
C TYR A 330 -6.78 -23.43 7.26
N ASN A 331 -7.79 -23.93 7.97
CA ASN A 331 -7.73 -25.20 8.68
C ASN A 331 -7.61 -26.40 7.72
N ASP A 332 -8.35 -26.39 6.61
CA ASP A 332 -8.35 -27.49 5.63
C ASP A 332 -7.02 -27.58 4.88
N ILE A 333 -6.39 -26.43 4.55
CA ILE A 333 -5.04 -26.44 3.96
C ILE A 333 -4.04 -27.09 4.91
N PHE A 334 -4.06 -26.77 6.20
CA PHE A 334 -3.14 -27.33 7.18
C PHE A 334 -3.35 -28.85 7.33
N ARG A 335 -4.61 -29.31 7.45
CA ARG A 335 -4.94 -30.76 7.49
C ARG A 335 -4.43 -31.48 6.26
N ARG A 336 -4.72 -30.97 5.08
CA ARG A 336 -4.33 -31.59 3.79
C ARG A 336 -2.81 -31.64 3.62
N LEU A 337 -2.10 -30.60 4.01
CA LEU A 337 -0.64 -30.54 3.95
C LEU A 337 0.00 -31.64 4.82
N HIS A 338 -0.57 -31.91 6.02
CA HIS A 338 -0.13 -32.94 6.94
C HIS A 338 -0.82 -34.30 6.75
N ARG A 339 -1.69 -34.44 5.72
CA ARG A 339 -2.45 -35.68 5.42
C ARG A 339 -3.31 -36.17 6.60
N VAL A 340 -3.83 -35.23 7.40
CA VAL A 340 -4.69 -35.53 8.56
C VAL A 340 -6.15 -35.55 8.10
N PRO A 341 -6.98 -36.51 8.58
CA PRO A 341 -8.38 -36.59 8.22
C PRO A 341 -9.17 -35.32 8.51
N ARG A 342 -10.16 -35.00 7.65
CA ARG A 342 -10.95 -33.77 7.73
C ARG A 342 -11.74 -33.61 9.05
N TRP A 343 -12.13 -34.71 9.67
CA TRP A 343 -12.87 -34.74 10.94
C TRP A 343 -12.00 -34.47 12.16
N THR A 344 -10.68 -34.51 12.04
CA THR A 344 -9.78 -34.22 13.15
C THR A 344 -9.92 -32.75 13.58
N ARG A 345 -10.03 -32.50 14.88
CA ARG A 345 -10.17 -31.14 15.42
C ARG A 345 -8.97 -30.28 15.04
N ALA A 346 -9.23 -29.13 14.40
CA ALA A 346 -8.16 -28.22 13.95
C ALA A 346 -7.30 -27.71 15.14
N SER A 347 -7.93 -27.38 16.28
CA SER A 347 -7.22 -26.93 17.47
C SER A 347 -6.19 -27.94 17.98
N LEU A 348 -6.52 -29.24 17.92
CA LEU A 348 -5.60 -30.30 18.33
C LEU A 348 -4.38 -30.32 17.37
N ILE A 349 -4.61 -30.30 16.06
CA ILE A 349 -3.52 -30.36 15.08
C ILE A 349 -2.60 -29.15 15.22
N PHE A 350 -3.15 -27.92 15.33
CA PHE A 350 -2.34 -26.73 15.54
C PHE A 350 -1.55 -26.79 16.85
N ALA A 351 -2.13 -27.33 17.93
CA ALA A 351 -1.43 -27.50 19.20
C ALA A 351 -0.30 -28.53 19.08
N THR A 352 -0.53 -29.68 18.45
CA THR A 352 0.49 -30.76 18.28
C THR A 352 1.71 -30.24 17.48
N HIS A 353 1.48 -29.35 16.50
CA HIS A 353 2.54 -28.77 15.67
C HIS A 353 3.07 -27.43 16.22
N TYR A 354 2.62 -26.97 17.39
CA TYR A 354 2.96 -25.65 17.95
C TYR A 354 2.71 -24.49 16.96
N MET A 355 1.64 -24.59 16.17
CA MET A 355 1.30 -23.65 15.13
C MET A 355 0.15 -22.73 15.54
N ASN A 356 0.17 -21.50 15.04
CA ASN A 356 -0.89 -20.53 15.31
C ASN A 356 -2.12 -20.82 14.45
N ASP A 357 -3.29 -20.84 15.06
CA ASP A 357 -4.56 -20.80 14.32
C ASP A 357 -4.81 -19.39 13.72
N LEU A 358 -5.84 -19.29 12.90
CA LEU A 358 -6.19 -18.01 12.23
C LEU A 358 -6.51 -16.89 13.23
N LYS A 359 -7.10 -17.21 14.40
CA LYS A 359 -7.43 -16.20 15.42
C LYS A 359 -6.16 -15.59 16.02
N VAL A 360 -5.17 -16.43 16.33
CA VAL A 360 -3.87 -15.98 16.86
C VAL A 360 -3.13 -15.15 15.80
N VAL A 361 -3.14 -15.56 14.53
CA VAL A 361 -2.55 -14.80 13.44
C VAL A 361 -3.20 -13.42 13.32
N ALA A 362 -4.54 -13.35 13.30
CA ALA A 362 -5.27 -12.10 13.23
C ALA A 362 -5.01 -11.18 14.43
N ARG A 363 -4.91 -11.77 15.65
CA ARG A 363 -4.59 -11.03 16.89
C ARG A 363 -3.20 -10.41 16.82
N LYS A 364 -2.20 -11.17 16.39
CA LYS A 364 -0.82 -10.67 16.24
C LYS A 364 -0.74 -9.53 15.22
N SER A 365 -1.44 -9.66 14.09
CA SER A 365 -1.48 -8.60 13.07
C SER A 365 -2.16 -7.33 13.60
N ALA A 366 -3.31 -7.47 14.26
CA ALA A 366 -4.03 -6.34 14.85
C ALA A 366 -3.21 -5.63 15.94
N TYR A 367 -2.56 -6.40 16.84
CA TYR A 367 -1.67 -5.84 17.86
C TYR A 367 -0.50 -5.04 17.24
N SER A 368 0.17 -5.64 16.26
CA SER A 368 1.28 -4.98 15.57
C SER A 368 0.87 -3.69 14.89
N LEU A 369 -0.28 -3.67 14.19
CA LEU A 369 -0.76 -2.46 13.54
C LEU A 369 -1.25 -1.42 14.55
N LYS A 370 -2.04 -1.82 15.56
CA LYS A 370 -2.51 -0.93 16.64
C LYS A 370 -1.34 -0.21 17.30
N ARG A 371 -0.28 -0.93 17.66
CA ARG A 371 0.92 -0.36 18.25
C ARG A 371 1.61 0.64 17.31
N ARG A 372 1.82 0.29 16.04
CA ARG A 372 2.44 1.20 15.05
C ARG A 372 1.61 2.47 14.82
N VAL A 373 0.29 2.37 14.86
CA VAL A 373 -0.62 3.52 14.73
C VAL A 373 -0.57 4.38 15.99
N SER A 374 -0.66 3.78 17.19
CA SER A 374 -0.65 4.52 18.45
C SER A 374 0.69 5.22 18.74
N ASP A 375 1.79 4.64 18.28
CA ASP A 375 3.15 5.15 18.49
C ASP A 375 3.65 6.05 17.33
N SER A 376 2.75 6.41 16.40
CA SER A 376 3.11 7.20 15.21
C SER A 376 3.24 8.68 15.53
N ASP A 377 4.29 9.33 15.01
CA ASP A 377 4.49 10.79 15.09
C ASP A 377 3.81 11.53 13.91
N ASN A 378 3.18 10.82 12.97
CA ASN A 378 2.53 11.39 11.81
C ASN A 378 1.19 12.05 12.19
N ASN A 379 1.05 13.36 11.93
CA ASN A 379 -0.13 14.13 12.34
C ASN A 379 -1.43 13.64 11.70
N VAL A 380 -1.39 13.18 10.45
CA VAL A 380 -2.58 12.64 9.74
C VAL A 380 -3.05 11.37 10.42
N ILE A 381 -2.14 10.44 10.72
CA ILE A 381 -2.46 9.19 11.42
C ILE A 381 -3.02 9.47 12.80
N MET A 382 -2.38 10.36 13.57
CA MET A 382 -2.82 10.68 14.92
C MET A 382 -4.19 11.37 14.95
N THR A 383 -4.47 12.24 13.98
CA THR A 383 -5.79 12.87 13.82
C THR A 383 -6.87 11.81 13.59
N VAL A 384 -6.62 10.91 12.65
CA VAL A 384 -7.55 9.85 12.28
C VAL A 384 -7.71 8.82 13.39
N TRP A 385 -6.64 8.47 14.08
CA TRP A 385 -6.65 7.56 15.23
C TRP A 385 -7.52 8.08 16.38
N ARG A 386 -7.35 9.37 16.77
CA ARG A 386 -8.14 10.01 17.83
C ARG A 386 -9.63 10.05 17.47
N ALA A 387 -9.95 10.50 16.27
CA ALA A 387 -11.33 10.55 15.81
C ALA A 387 -11.98 9.15 15.72
N GLY A 388 -11.25 8.15 15.24
CA GLY A 388 -11.72 6.76 15.20
C GLY A 388 -11.98 6.19 16.59
N ALA A 389 -11.15 6.51 17.59
CA ALA A 389 -11.32 6.10 18.98
C ALA A 389 -12.58 6.75 19.61
N GLU A 390 -12.77 8.07 19.41
CA GLU A 390 -13.96 8.79 19.88
C GLU A 390 -15.26 8.25 19.29
N MET A 391 -15.24 7.90 18.01
CA MET A 391 -16.41 7.43 17.27
C MET A 391 -16.62 5.93 17.35
N LYS A 392 -15.76 5.20 18.05
CA LYS A 392 -15.80 3.73 18.16
C LYS A 392 -15.88 3.06 16.79
N SER A 393 -14.88 3.32 15.94
CA SER A 393 -14.87 2.75 14.60
C SER A 393 -14.94 1.21 14.65
N PRO A 394 -15.61 0.54 13.71
CA PRO A 394 -15.76 -0.91 13.69
C PRO A 394 -14.43 -1.66 13.70
N MET A 395 -13.39 -1.07 13.12
CA MET A 395 -12.06 -1.64 13.10
C MET A 395 -11.40 -1.56 14.48
N LEU A 396 -11.47 -0.41 15.15
CA LEU A 396 -10.92 -0.23 16.50
C LEU A 396 -11.68 -1.06 17.54
N GLU A 397 -13.01 -1.11 17.46
CA GLU A 397 -13.82 -2.00 18.33
C GLU A 397 -13.44 -3.48 18.13
N ARG A 398 -13.17 -3.90 16.88
CA ARG A 398 -12.69 -5.25 16.63
C ARG A 398 -11.32 -5.48 17.25
N TRP A 399 -10.38 -4.53 17.13
CA TRP A 399 -9.07 -4.66 17.77
C TRP A 399 -9.20 -4.82 19.28
N ASP A 400 -10.01 -4.00 19.91
CA ASP A 400 -10.24 -4.11 21.36
C ASP A 400 -10.84 -5.48 21.73
N ARG A 401 -11.86 -5.92 21.00
CA ARG A 401 -12.50 -7.23 21.22
C ARG A 401 -11.52 -8.40 21.10
N ILE A 402 -10.66 -8.41 20.07
CA ILE A 402 -9.73 -9.53 19.87
C ILE A 402 -8.47 -9.45 20.74
N LEU A 403 -8.13 -8.28 21.29
CA LEU A 403 -6.96 -8.08 22.14
C LEU A 403 -7.32 -8.21 23.63
N LEU A 404 -8.53 -7.82 24.05
CA LEU A 404 -9.01 -7.94 25.46
C LEU A 404 -9.23 -9.37 25.93
N VAL A 405 -9.36 -10.35 25.05
CA VAL A 405 -9.53 -11.79 25.40
C VAL A 405 -8.30 -12.38 26.13
N GLN A 406 -7.28 -11.60 26.45
CA GLN A 406 -6.11 -12.08 27.23
C GLN A 406 -6.34 -12.21 28.74
N HIS A 407 -7.51 -11.86 29.29
CA HIS A 407 -7.80 -11.92 30.74
C HIS A 407 -8.78 -13.00 31.16
N GLU A 408 -9.20 -13.92 30.26
CA GLU A 408 -9.84 -15.13 30.80
C GLU A 408 -8.76 -16.07 31.33
N PRO A 409 -8.76 -16.39 32.61
CA PRO A 409 -7.84 -17.39 33.16
C PRO A 409 -8.07 -18.71 32.42
N VAL A 410 -6.97 -19.31 31.99
CA VAL A 410 -6.98 -20.71 31.52
C VAL A 410 -7.50 -21.54 32.68
N TYR A 411 -8.79 -21.81 32.71
CA TYR A 411 -9.33 -22.82 33.60
C TYR A 411 -8.68 -24.14 33.22
N ASN A 412 -7.76 -24.56 34.07
CA ASN A 412 -7.24 -25.92 34.13
C ASN A 412 -8.43 -26.88 34.18
N ARG A 413 -8.87 -27.39 33.05
CA ARG A 413 -9.65 -28.62 33.01
C ARG A 413 -8.69 -29.80 32.96
N ASN A 414 -7.93 -29.97 34.04
CA ASN A 414 -7.62 -31.27 34.53
C ASN A 414 -8.90 -31.76 35.18
N VAL A 415 -9.57 -32.70 34.56
CA VAL A 415 -10.20 -33.87 35.24
C VAL A 415 -10.95 -34.67 34.17
N ILE A 416 -10.50 -35.90 34.05
CA ILE A 416 -11.09 -37.11 33.48
C ILE A 416 -11.05 -37.24 31.95
#